data_6138adafa7add3b9efaf3f65fbbe5518
#
_entry.id   6138adafa7add3b9efaf3f65fbbe5518
#
_cell.length_a   1.000
_cell.length_b   1.000
_cell.length_c   1.000
_cell.angle_alpha   90.00
_cell.angle_beta   90.00
_cell.angle_gamma   90.00
#
_symmetry.space_group_name_H-M   'P 1'
#
loop_
_entity.id
_entity.type
_entity.pdbx_description
1 polymer ?
#
loop_
_entity_poly.entity_id
_entity_poly.type
_entity_poly.pdbx_seq_one_letter_code
_entity_poly.pdbx_strand_id
1 'polypeptide(L)'
;MTAATETEARPDTTADIAHRGVLVWIDAREAVVVRWTGEEAAIEHLASDVPAHARATRHVRYDPLTRHGGPDRQSAGERRRIEHLDRFVDAVANRLDRDEYVVVVGHGTVHERLEARLRELDSQVRRSRTINVRRADRATERQLVAELREHLGAGPRRQRVGS
;
A
#
# COMPACT_ATOMS: atom_id res chain seq x y z
N MET A 1 -53.59 15.56 -26.27
CA MET A 1 -52.16 15.29 -26.51
C MET A 1 -51.39 15.56 -25.24
N THR A 2 -51.12 14.53 -24.49
CA THR A 2 -50.38 14.57 -23.21
C THR A 2 -48.95 14.16 -23.50
N ALA A 3 -48.02 15.11 -23.39
CA ALA A 3 -46.61 14.81 -23.41
C ALA A 3 -46.18 14.16 -22.08
N ALA A 4 -45.83 12.90 -22.14
CA ALA A 4 -45.20 12.22 -21.05
C ALA A 4 -43.77 12.74 -20.91
N THR A 5 -43.49 13.49 -19.85
CA THR A 5 -42.14 13.86 -19.46
C THR A 5 -41.51 12.65 -18.76
N GLU A 6 -40.79 11.87 -19.51
CA GLU A 6 -39.89 10.87 -18.92
C GLU A 6 -38.76 11.63 -18.20
N THR A 7 -38.91 11.70 -16.88
CA THR A 7 -37.81 12.09 -16.02
C THR A 7 -36.83 10.93 -15.97
N GLU A 8 -35.84 10.96 -16.82
CA GLU A 8 -34.69 10.07 -16.78
C GLU A 8 -33.93 10.34 -15.50
N ALA A 9 -34.13 9.46 -14.50
CA ALA A 9 -33.37 9.48 -13.26
C ALA A 9 -31.90 9.21 -13.60
N ARG A 10 -31.06 10.24 -13.56
CA ARG A 10 -29.61 10.09 -13.59
C ARG A 10 -29.20 9.26 -12.39
N PRO A 11 -28.46 8.16 -12.58
CA PRO A 11 -27.90 7.43 -11.44
C PRO A 11 -27.05 8.38 -10.64
N ASP A 12 -27.26 8.42 -9.33
CA ASP A 12 -26.48 9.18 -8.36
C ASP A 12 -25.02 8.70 -8.37
N THR A 13 -24.25 9.21 -9.31
CA THR A 13 -22.82 8.91 -9.48
C THR A 13 -22.00 9.31 -8.25
N THR A 14 -22.53 10.20 -7.42
CA THR A 14 -21.86 10.70 -6.23
C THR A 14 -21.88 9.72 -5.05
N ALA A 15 -22.92 8.89 -4.92
CA ALA A 15 -23.03 7.88 -3.89
C ALA A 15 -22.11 6.66 -4.16
N ASP A 16 -21.83 6.38 -5.43
CA ASP A 16 -21.05 5.22 -5.87
C ASP A 16 -19.52 5.45 -5.72
N ILE A 17 -19.07 6.72 -5.74
CA ILE A 17 -17.66 7.08 -5.58
C ILE A 17 -17.22 6.99 -4.10
N ALA A 18 -18.14 7.18 -3.17
CA ALA A 18 -17.85 7.22 -1.73
C ALA A 18 -17.40 5.87 -1.13
N HIS A 19 -17.54 4.77 -1.88
CA HIS A 19 -17.21 3.42 -1.39
C HIS A 19 -16.09 2.73 -2.18
N ARG A 20 -15.30 3.49 -2.93
CA ARG A 20 -14.17 2.96 -3.68
C ARG A 20 -12.87 3.37 -3.02
N GLY A 21 -11.92 2.47 -2.98
CA GLY A 21 -10.62 2.76 -2.42
C GLY A 21 -9.66 1.59 -2.55
N VAL A 22 -8.45 1.83 -2.13
CA VAL A 22 -7.38 0.85 -2.15
C VAL A 22 -6.70 0.78 -0.77
N LEU A 23 -6.37 -0.43 -0.36
CA LEU A 23 -5.50 -0.68 0.78
C LEU A 23 -4.24 -1.38 0.28
N VAL A 24 -3.10 -0.90 0.72
CA VAL A 24 -1.80 -1.52 0.44
C VAL A 24 -1.17 -1.94 1.74
N TRP A 25 -0.97 -3.24 1.88
CA TRP A 25 -0.06 -3.76 2.89
C TRP A 25 1.34 -3.91 2.26
N ILE A 26 2.37 -3.38 2.90
CA ILE A 26 3.72 -3.35 2.34
C ILE A 26 4.79 -3.64 3.39
N ASP A 27 5.75 -4.47 3.03
CA ASP A 27 7.02 -4.65 3.73
C ASP A 27 8.20 -4.61 2.73
N ALA A 28 9.41 -4.94 3.18
CA ALA A 28 10.59 -4.93 2.32
C ALA A 28 10.61 -6.07 1.27
N ARG A 29 9.72 -7.06 1.36
CA ARG A 29 9.68 -8.24 0.51
C ARG A 29 8.56 -8.26 -0.49
N GLU A 30 7.42 -7.73 -0.09
CA GLU A 30 6.20 -7.78 -0.91
C GLU A 30 5.25 -6.62 -0.60
N ALA A 31 4.35 -6.36 -1.51
CA ALA A 31 3.18 -5.55 -1.28
C ALA A 31 1.94 -6.31 -1.73
N VAL A 32 0.86 -6.17 -0.98
CA VAL A 32 -0.46 -6.69 -1.31
C VAL A 32 -1.38 -5.50 -1.51
N VAL A 33 -1.85 -5.31 -2.73
CA VAL A 33 -2.75 -4.22 -3.11
C VAL A 33 -4.16 -4.76 -3.20
N VAL A 34 -5.04 -4.25 -2.37
CA VAL A 34 -6.46 -4.61 -2.35
C VAL A 34 -7.27 -3.41 -2.82
N ARG A 35 -8.00 -3.54 -3.92
CA ARG A 35 -8.93 -2.53 -4.42
C ARG A 35 -10.37 -2.95 -4.19
N TRP A 36 -11.15 -2.05 -3.66
CA TRP A 36 -12.59 -2.21 -3.54
C TRP A 36 -13.29 -1.32 -4.56
N THR A 37 -14.09 -1.93 -5.42
CA THR A 37 -14.81 -1.22 -6.51
C THR A 37 -16.22 -0.76 -6.12
N GLY A 38 -16.65 -1.08 -4.91
CA GLY A 38 -18.03 -0.92 -4.43
C GLY A 38 -18.77 -2.26 -4.32
N GLU A 39 -18.39 -3.23 -5.12
CA GLU A 39 -19.02 -4.57 -5.17
C GLU A 39 -18.00 -5.68 -4.90
N GLU A 40 -16.84 -5.60 -5.53
CA GLU A 40 -15.82 -6.66 -5.53
C GLU A 40 -14.47 -6.15 -5.04
N ALA A 41 -13.69 -7.07 -4.48
CA ALA A 41 -12.31 -6.85 -4.15
C ALA A 41 -11.40 -7.45 -5.23
N ALA A 42 -10.49 -6.65 -5.77
CA ALA A 42 -9.39 -7.11 -6.60
C ALA A 42 -8.10 -7.09 -5.77
N ILE A 43 -7.33 -8.18 -5.85
CA ILE A 43 -6.10 -8.35 -5.08
C ILE A 43 -4.93 -8.55 -6.03
N GLU A 44 -3.88 -7.79 -5.84
CA GLU A 44 -2.63 -7.87 -6.60
C GLU A 44 -1.44 -8.01 -5.64
N HIS A 45 -0.53 -8.91 -5.96
CA HIS A 45 0.72 -9.10 -5.23
C HIS A 45 1.89 -8.56 -6.04
N LEU A 46 2.73 -7.75 -5.39
CA LEU A 46 3.98 -7.27 -5.97
C LEU A 46 5.14 -7.79 -5.12
N ALA A 47 6.02 -8.56 -5.74
CA ALA A 47 7.24 -9.01 -5.08
C ALA A 47 8.33 -7.95 -5.18
N SER A 48 9.08 -7.78 -4.12
CA SER A 48 10.26 -6.93 -4.09
C SER A 48 11.50 -7.72 -4.49
N ASP A 49 12.41 -7.07 -5.20
CA ASP A 49 13.76 -7.56 -5.49
C ASP A 49 14.81 -7.09 -4.48
N VAL A 50 14.37 -6.50 -3.36
CA VAL A 50 15.26 -6.04 -2.30
C VAL A 50 16.04 -7.22 -1.73
N PRO A 51 17.38 -7.18 -1.75
CA PRO A 51 18.21 -8.24 -1.20
C PRO A 51 17.86 -8.49 0.28
N ALA A 52 17.70 -9.75 0.65
CA ALA A 52 17.56 -10.11 2.05
C ALA A 52 18.78 -9.58 2.82
N HIS A 53 18.57 -9.12 4.07
CA HIS A 53 19.71 -8.89 4.94
C HIS A 53 20.52 -10.18 4.99
N ALA A 54 21.78 -10.12 4.54
CA ALA A 54 22.73 -11.16 4.86
C ALA A 54 22.79 -11.21 6.39
N ARG A 55 22.16 -12.20 6.99
CA ARG A 55 22.45 -12.51 8.38
C ARG A 55 23.94 -12.74 8.40
N ALA A 56 24.67 -11.87 9.11
CA ALA A 56 26.06 -12.14 9.42
C ALA A 56 26.07 -13.48 10.15
N THR A 57 26.37 -14.53 9.39
CA THR A 57 26.67 -15.84 9.97
C THR A 57 27.91 -15.61 10.80
N ARG A 58 27.72 -15.49 12.11
CA ARG A 58 28.78 -15.41 13.10
C ARG A 58 29.52 -16.74 13.10
N HIS A 59 30.37 -16.94 12.10
CA HIS A 59 31.50 -17.85 12.11
C HIS A 59 32.58 -17.28 11.21
N VAL A 60 32.96 -16.05 11.45
CA VAL A 60 34.26 -15.60 11.00
C VAL A 60 35.21 -16.02 12.12
N ARG A 61 35.97 -17.12 11.87
CA ARG A 61 37.20 -17.33 12.61
C ARG A 61 37.97 -16.01 12.54
N TYR A 62 38.25 -15.42 13.68
CA TYR A 62 39.07 -14.23 13.80
C TYR A 62 40.44 -14.54 13.20
N ASP A 63 40.67 -14.09 11.96
CA ASP A 63 41.98 -14.07 11.33
C ASP A 63 42.54 -12.66 11.51
N PRO A 64 43.55 -12.47 12.39
CA PRO A 64 44.07 -11.15 12.69
C PRO A 64 44.87 -10.52 11.54
N LEU A 65 45.07 -11.21 10.44
CA LEU A 65 45.88 -10.75 9.30
C LEU A 65 45.07 -10.21 8.11
N THR A 66 43.74 -10.33 8.11
CA THR A 66 42.91 -9.75 7.05
C THR A 66 42.42 -8.35 7.42
N ARG A 67 43.33 -7.38 7.35
CA ARG A 67 43.04 -5.95 7.40
C ARG A 67 42.47 -5.44 6.06
N HIS A 68 41.44 -6.00 5.49
CA HIS A 68 40.77 -5.45 4.32
C HIS A 68 39.28 -5.83 4.26
N GLY A 69 38.54 -5.35 5.23
CA GLY A 69 37.08 -5.36 5.25
C GLY A 69 36.62 -4.03 5.85
N GLY A 70 36.96 -2.93 5.19
CA GLY A 70 36.64 -1.60 5.67
C GLY A 70 35.13 -1.31 5.65
N PRO A 71 34.69 -0.21 6.31
CA PRO A 71 33.28 0.22 6.40
C PRO A 71 32.62 0.42 5.02
N ASP A 72 33.39 0.51 3.93
CA ASP A 72 32.90 0.76 2.58
C ASP A 72 32.09 -0.38 1.96
N ARG A 73 32.32 -1.64 2.35
CA ARG A 73 31.53 -2.76 1.80
C ARG A 73 30.14 -2.85 2.41
N GLN A 74 30.01 -2.56 3.70
CA GLN A 74 28.71 -2.51 4.37
C GLN A 74 27.89 -1.32 3.87
N SER A 75 28.51 -0.16 3.66
CA SER A 75 27.86 1.03 3.12
C SER A 75 27.44 0.87 1.66
N ALA A 76 28.21 0.13 0.83
CA ALA A 76 27.83 -0.18 -0.55
C ALA A 76 26.65 -1.14 -0.62
N GLY A 77 26.60 -2.16 0.24
CA GLY A 77 25.48 -3.10 0.34
C GLY A 77 24.20 -2.41 0.81
N GLU A 78 24.31 -1.54 1.78
CA GLU A 78 23.18 -0.77 2.30
C GLU A 78 22.63 0.23 1.25
N ARG A 79 23.50 0.92 0.51
CA ARG A 79 23.09 1.80 -0.60
C ARG A 79 22.32 1.04 -1.67
N ARG A 80 22.80 -0.12 -2.10
CA ARG A 80 22.10 -0.97 -3.08
C ARG A 80 20.74 -1.39 -2.56
N ARG A 81 20.65 -1.76 -1.29
CA ARG A 81 19.39 -2.14 -0.67
C ARG A 81 18.39 -0.99 -0.66
N ILE A 82 18.82 0.22 -0.32
CA ILE A 82 17.99 1.42 -0.36
C ILE A 82 17.52 1.70 -1.79
N GLU A 83 18.39 1.61 -2.79
CA GLU A 83 18.02 1.80 -4.20
C GLU A 83 16.99 0.78 -4.69
N HIS A 84 17.12 -0.49 -4.30
CA HIS A 84 16.12 -1.52 -4.61
C HIS A 84 14.79 -1.23 -3.89
N LEU A 85 14.86 -0.80 -2.65
CA LEU A 85 13.67 -0.45 -1.88
C LEU A 85 12.94 0.75 -2.49
N ASP A 86 13.67 1.79 -2.88
CA ASP A 86 13.09 2.98 -3.51
C ASP A 86 12.43 2.62 -4.86
N ARG A 87 13.06 1.78 -5.68
CA ARG A 87 12.44 1.28 -6.92
C ARG A 87 11.17 0.46 -6.66
N PHE A 88 11.18 -0.35 -5.62
CA PHE A 88 10.01 -1.12 -5.21
C PHE A 88 8.88 -0.21 -4.74
N VAL A 89 9.17 0.76 -3.89
CA VAL A 89 8.21 1.77 -3.43
C VAL A 89 7.63 2.56 -4.61
N ASP A 90 8.47 2.95 -5.57
CA ASP A 90 8.03 3.62 -6.81
C ASP A 90 7.09 2.74 -7.64
N ALA A 91 7.40 1.46 -7.80
CA ALA A 91 6.55 0.53 -8.53
C ALA A 91 5.18 0.38 -7.85
N VAL A 92 5.14 0.29 -6.54
CA VAL A 92 3.89 0.24 -5.77
C VAL A 92 3.12 1.57 -5.89
N ALA A 93 3.80 2.71 -5.73
CA ALA A 93 3.17 4.03 -5.85
C ALA A 93 2.53 4.24 -7.23
N ASN A 94 3.20 3.78 -8.30
CA ASN A 94 2.66 3.86 -9.66
C ASN A 94 1.39 3.03 -9.85
N ARG A 95 1.23 1.92 -9.12
CA ARG A 95 0.00 1.13 -9.12
C ARG A 95 -1.18 1.85 -8.50
N LEU A 96 -0.91 2.85 -7.67
CA LEU A 96 -1.90 3.63 -6.92
C LEU A 96 -2.20 4.99 -7.57
N ASP A 97 -1.68 5.25 -8.76
CA ASP A 97 -1.75 6.57 -9.39
C ASP A 97 -3.18 7.08 -9.60
N ARG A 98 -4.13 6.20 -9.82
CA ARG A 98 -5.53 6.55 -10.07
C ARG A 98 -6.44 6.50 -8.84
N ASP A 99 -5.92 6.03 -7.71
CA ASP A 99 -6.72 5.82 -6.51
C ASP A 99 -6.78 7.11 -5.68
N GLU A 100 -7.96 7.57 -5.34
CA GLU A 100 -8.19 8.81 -4.58
C GLU A 100 -8.26 8.58 -3.06
N TYR A 101 -8.60 7.37 -2.64
CA TYR A 101 -8.63 6.96 -1.25
C TYR A 101 -7.68 5.79 -1.04
N VAL A 102 -6.61 6.01 -0.30
CA VAL A 102 -5.53 5.05 -0.09
C VAL A 102 -5.32 4.80 1.39
N VAL A 103 -5.32 3.53 1.78
CA VAL A 103 -4.92 3.08 3.11
C VAL A 103 -3.58 2.36 2.99
N VAL A 104 -2.56 2.88 3.63
CA VAL A 104 -1.22 2.28 3.65
C VAL A 104 -1.00 1.58 4.99
N VAL A 105 -0.76 0.31 4.94
CA VAL A 105 -0.55 -0.55 6.10
C VAL A 105 0.78 -1.27 5.97
N GLY A 106 1.54 -1.35 7.03
CA GLY A 106 2.79 -2.07 6.95
C GLY A 106 3.56 -2.16 8.24
N HIS A 107 4.67 -2.87 8.16
CA HIS A 107 5.60 -3.08 9.25
C HIS A 107 6.96 -2.45 8.91
N GLY A 108 7.64 -1.94 9.93
CA GLY A 108 8.93 -1.27 9.74
C GLY A 108 8.78 0.16 9.17
N THR A 109 9.70 0.56 8.30
CA THR A 109 9.75 1.92 7.73
C THR A 109 9.27 2.01 6.28
N VAL A 110 8.96 0.87 5.66
CA VAL A 110 8.63 0.82 4.22
C VAL A 110 7.30 1.51 3.92
N HIS A 111 6.31 1.32 4.78
CA HIS A 111 5.01 1.97 4.62
C HIS A 111 5.10 3.50 4.76
N GLU A 112 5.99 4.00 5.61
CA GLU A 112 6.27 5.44 5.75
C GLU A 112 6.94 6.01 4.49
N ARG A 113 7.85 5.24 3.86
CA ARG A 113 8.45 5.60 2.57
C ARG A 113 7.43 5.65 1.45
N LEU A 114 6.50 4.70 1.42
CA LEU A 114 5.41 4.71 0.45
C LEU A 114 4.50 5.92 0.65
N GLU A 115 4.13 6.24 1.89
CA GLU A 115 3.35 7.45 2.19
C GLU A 115 4.06 8.71 1.69
N ALA A 116 5.34 8.88 2.03
CA ALA A 116 6.12 10.04 1.62
C ALA A 116 6.18 10.16 0.09
N ARG A 117 6.36 9.04 -0.61
CA ARG A 117 6.39 9.00 -2.07
C ARG A 117 5.05 9.37 -2.70
N LEU A 118 3.95 8.88 -2.16
CA LEU A 118 2.61 9.23 -2.63
C LEU A 118 2.33 10.71 -2.45
N ARG A 119 2.69 11.29 -1.31
CA ARG A 119 2.53 12.73 -1.04
C ARG A 119 3.39 13.59 -1.97
N GLU A 120 4.61 13.15 -2.27
CA GLU A 120 5.48 13.82 -3.23
C GLU A 120 4.88 13.83 -4.64
N LEU A 121 4.41 12.68 -5.11
CA LEU A 121 3.75 12.57 -6.42
C LEU A 121 2.49 13.43 -6.50
N ASP A 122 1.68 13.45 -5.44
CA ASP A 122 0.48 14.27 -5.37
C ASP A 122 0.80 15.76 -5.40
N SER A 123 1.85 16.17 -4.72
CA SER A 123 2.33 17.55 -4.73
C SER A 123 2.77 18.00 -6.12
N GLN A 124 3.46 17.13 -6.88
CA GLN A 124 3.92 17.43 -8.23
C GLN A 124 2.75 17.70 -9.20
N VAL A 125 1.65 16.99 -9.07
CA VAL A 125 0.47 17.13 -9.93
C VAL A 125 -0.67 17.92 -9.28
N ARG A 126 -0.46 18.51 -8.11
CA ARG A 126 -1.46 19.23 -7.32
C ARG A 126 -2.73 18.41 -7.05
N ARG A 127 -2.55 17.13 -6.80
CA ARG A 127 -3.64 16.22 -6.45
C ARG A 127 -3.90 16.28 -4.94
N SER A 128 -5.18 16.22 -4.57
CA SER A 128 -5.60 16.00 -3.19
C SER A 128 -6.26 14.62 -3.09
N ARG A 129 -5.53 13.63 -2.55
CA ARG A 129 -6.10 12.31 -2.21
C ARG A 129 -6.09 12.11 -0.70
N THR A 130 -6.96 11.26 -0.23
CA THR A 130 -6.95 10.84 1.17
C THR A 130 -5.97 9.69 1.35
N ILE A 131 -4.97 9.88 2.20
CA ILE A 131 -4.00 8.84 2.56
C ILE A 131 -4.10 8.59 4.06
N ASN A 132 -4.50 7.38 4.43
CA ASN A 132 -4.47 6.91 5.81
C ASN A 132 -3.31 5.95 5.99
N VAL A 133 -2.53 6.10 7.03
CA VAL A 133 -1.36 5.27 7.30
C VAL A 133 -1.51 4.59 8.65
N ARG A 134 -1.27 3.29 8.67
CA ARG A 134 -1.31 2.50 9.89
C ARG A 134 -0.20 1.47 9.94
N ARG A 135 0.44 1.38 11.08
CA ARG A 135 1.40 0.29 11.35
C ARG A 135 0.65 -0.97 11.73
N ALA A 136 0.93 -2.07 11.05
CA ALA A 136 0.41 -3.39 11.38
C ALA A 136 1.33 -4.49 10.91
N ASP A 137 1.26 -5.61 11.60
CA ASP A 137 1.89 -6.85 11.18
C ASP A 137 1.18 -7.43 9.94
N ARG A 138 1.76 -8.51 9.40
CA ARG A 138 1.19 -9.19 8.25
C ARG A 138 -0.24 -9.66 8.54
N ALA A 139 -1.14 -9.34 7.63
CA ALA A 139 -2.52 -9.77 7.64
C ALA A 139 -2.83 -10.66 6.43
N THR A 140 -3.84 -11.49 6.56
CA THR A 140 -4.35 -12.26 5.42
C THR A 140 -5.10 -11.36 4.44
N GLU A 141 -5.18 -11.75 3.17
CA GLU A 141 -5.96 -11.01 2.16
C GLU A 141 -7.39 -10.72 2.63
N ARG A 142 -8.03 -11.71 3.24
CA ARG A 142 -9.40 -11.57 3.78
C ARG A 142 -9.48 -10.50 4.86
N GLN A 143 -8.48 -10.40 5.72
CA GLN A 143 -8.42 -9.36 6.75
C GLN A 143 -8.19 -7.98 6.12
N LEU A 144 -7.32 -7.89 5.10
CA LEU A 144 -7.07 -6.64 4.39
C LEU A 144 -8.32 -6.15 3.64
N VAL A 145 -9.07 -7.04 3.01
CA VAL A 145 -10.36 -6.71 2.37
C VAL A 145 -11.36 -6.21 3.41
N ALA A 146 -11.49 -6.90 4.55
CA ALA A 146 -12.40 -6.50 5.62
C ALA A 146 -12.03 -5.12 6.19
N GLU A 147 -10.75 -4.86 6.39
CA GLU A 147 -10.24 -3.58 6.87
C GLU A 147 -10.53 -2.46 5.88
N LEU A 148 -10.27 -2.66 4.59
CA LEU A 148 -10.59 -1.66 3.57
C LEU A 148 -12.08 -1.34 3.54
N ARG A 149 -12.93 -2.34 3.58
CA ARG A 149 -14.38 -2.14 3.62
C ARG A 149 -14.84 -1.37 4.86
N GLU A 150 -14.20 -1.60 5.99
CA GLU A 150 -14.48 -0.84 7.22
C GLU A 150 -14.09 0.63 7.05
N HIS A 151 -12.90 0.92 6.50
CA HIS A 151 -12.45 2.28 6.18
C HIS A 151 -13.40 3.01 5.24
N LEU A 152 -13.97 2.31 4.27
CA LEU A 152 -14.89 2.87 3.29
C LEU A 152 -16.35 2.94 3.78
N GLY A 153 -16.64 2.48 5.00
CA GLY A 153 -18.01 2.37 5.49
C GLY A 153 -18.84 1.30 4.78
N ALA A 154 -18.19 0.43 3.98
CA ALA A 154 -18.81 -0.67 3.24
C ALA A 154 -18.83 -1.98 4.05
N GLY A 155 -18.63 -1.93 5.34
CA GLY A 155 -18.72 -3.07 6.25
C GLY A 155 -20.13 -3.68 6.25
N PRO A 156 -20.27 -4.93 6.69
CA PRO A 156 -21.59 -5.54 6.83
C PRO A 156 -22.42 -4.63 7.73
N ARG A 157 -23.57 -4.19 7.24
CA ARG A 157 -24.54 -3.50 8.07
C ARG A 157 -24.82 -4.41 9.27
N ARG A 158 -24.37 -4.04 10.45
CA ARG A 158 -24.87 -4.68 11.66
C ARG A 158 -26.38 -4.49 11.64
N GLN A 159 -27.12 -5.55 11.36
CA GLN A 159 -28.54 -5.53 11.62
C GLN A 159 -28.71 -5.15 13.09
N ARG A 160 -29.22 -3.97 13.35
CA ARG A 160 -29.73 -3.64 14.66
C ARG A 160 -30.89 -4.63 14.87
N VAL A 161 -30.63 -5.66 15.66
CA VAL A 161 -31.68 -6.46 16.23
C VAL A 161 -32.48 -5.48 17.08
N GLY A 162 -33.62 -5.06 16.57
CA GLY A 162 -34.56 -4.24 17.30
C GLY A 162 -35.06 -5.05 18.49
N SER A 163 -34.91 -4.49 19.65
CA SER A 163 -35.60 -4.95 20.84
C SER A 163 -37.07 -4.57 20.75
#